data_36198469dd4a91a50615f265d71c0ab5
#
_entry.id   36198469dd4a91a50615f265d71c0ab5
#
_cell.length_a   1.000
_cell.length_b   1.000
_cell.length_c   1.000
_cell.angle_alpha   90.00
_cell.angle_beta   90.00
_cell.angle_gamma   90.00
#
_symmetry.space_group_name_H-M   'P 1'
#
loop_
_entity.id
_entity.type
_entity.pdbx_description
1 polymer ?
#
loop_
_entity_poly.entity_id
_entity_poly.type
_entity_poly.pdbx_seq_one_letter_code
_entity_poly.pdbx_strand_id
1 'polypeptide(L)'
;GHVMKAAEHYEAFYQLTVGLTWKDDTGRTYNSLACEHLWRIYTLLADKMLENKEHQQAIKTLIKALKMAKEGGDMKMEGEAAYCLSLAYNFAGEQQTALSV
;
A
#
# COMPACT_ATOMS: atom_id res chain seq x y z
N GLY A 1 -1.45 -7.03 14.93
CA GLY A 1 -0.91 -8.32 14.95
C GLY A 1 0.19 -8.62 13.94
N HIS A 2 0.09 -9.78 13.35
CA HIS A 2 1.14 -10.28 12.47
C HIS A 2 1.34 -9.44 11.22
N VAL A 3 0.28 -8.80 10.72
CA VAL A 3 0.38 -7.97 9.51
C VAL A 3 1.24 -6.74 9.75
N MET A 4 1.10 -6.13 10.94
CA MET A 4 1.92 -4.95 11.30
C MET A 4 3.40 -5.32 11.41
N LYS A 5 3.71 -6.47 12.01
CA LYS A 5 5.09 -6.95 12.11
C LYS A 5 5.66 -7.27 10.73
N ALA A 6 4.85 -7.84 9.84
CA ALA A 6 5.27 -8.10 8.48
C ALA A 6 5.58 -6.79 7.75
N ALA A 7 4.76 -5.76 7.94
CA ALA A 7 4.99 -4.45 7.35
C ALA A 7 6.32 -3.86 7.80
N GLU A 8 6.60 -3.89 9.10
CA GLU A 8 7.86 -3.39 9.64
C GLU A 8 9.06 -4.13 9.04
N HIS A 9 8.94 -5.46 8.94
CA HIS A 9 10.00 -6.29 8.40
C HIS A 9 10.28 -5.97 6.93
N TYR A 10 9.24 -5.86 6.12
CA TYR A 10 9.40 -5.54 4.70
C TYR A 10 9.81 -4.09 4.47
N GLU A 11 9.41 -3.16 5.33
CA GLU A 11 9.89 -1.78 5.27
C GLU A 11 11.40 -1.73 5.49
N ALA A 12 11.92 -2.49 6.46
CA ALA A 12 13.35 -2.59 6.68
C ALA A 12 14.05 -3.21 5.46
N PHE A 13 13.48 -4.28 4.91
CA PHE A 13 14.00 -4.91 3.69
C PHE A 13 14.02 -3.93 2.53
N TYR A 14 12.94 -3.17 2.35
CA TYR A 14 12.85 -2.14 1.32
C TYR A 14 13.98 -1.11 1.47
N GLN A 15 14.21 -0.60 2.68
CA GLN A 15 15.27 0.38 2.93
C GLN A 15 16.64 -0.16 2.59
N LEU A 16 16.89 -1.43 2.88
CA LEU A 16 18.16 -2.07 2.57
C LEU A 16 18.39 -2.25 1.07
N THR A 17 17.31 -2.36 0.29
CA THR A 17 17.39 -2.63 -1.15
C THR A 17 17.26 -1.38 -2.01
N VAL A 18 16.95 -0.22 -1.43
CA VAL A 18 16.83 1.03 -2.18
C VAL A 18 18.16 1.35 -2.82
N GLY A 19 18.14 1.57 -4.14
CA GLY A 19 19.32 1.89 -4.90
C GLY A 19 20.19 0.69 -5.29
N LEU A 20 19.87 -0.52 -4.80
CA LEU A 20 20.60 -1.72 -5.19
C LEU A 20 20.05 -2.26 -6.52
N THR A 21 20.97 -2.74 -7.36
CA THR A 21 20.63 -3.36 -8.64
C THR A 21 20.64 -4.89 -8.58
N TRP A 22 20.82 -5.44 -7.38
CA TRP A 22 20.85 -6.89 -7.18
C TRP A 22 19.53 -7.52 -7.58
N LYS A 23 19.62 -8.65 -8.28
CA LYS A 23 18.45 -9.38 -8.79
C LYS A 23 18.42 -10.78 -8.21
N ASP A 24 17.18 -11.31 -8.14
CA ASP A 24 16.99 -12.71 -7.75
C ASP A 24 17.14 -13.62 -8.99
N ASP A 25 16.87 -14.91 -8.79
CA ASP A 25 16.98 -15.90 -9.87
C ASP A 25 16.02 -15.66 -11.03
N THR A 26 14.93 -14.91 -10.80
CA THR A 26 13.94 -14.59 -11.83
C THR A 26 14.28 -13.33 -12.61
N GLY A 27 15.34 -12.63 -12.24
CA GLY A 27 15.75 -11.37 -12.87
C GLY A 27 15.09 -10.13 -12.29
N ARG A 28 14.30 -10.26 -11.24
CA ARG A 28 13.68 -9.12 -10.54
C ARG A 28 14.64 -8.57 -9.49
N THR A 29 14.66 -7.25 -9.33
CA THR A 29 15.46 -6.64 -8.26
C THR A 29 14.83 -6.95 -6.90
N TYR A 30 15.66 -7.05 -5.87
CA TYR A 30 15.15 -7.21 -4.50
C TYR A 30 14.30 -6.03 -4.06
N ASN A 31 14.62 -4.82 -4.54
CA ASN A 31 13.79 -3.64 -4.29
C ASN A 31 12.38 -3.81 -4.86
N SER A 32 12.26 -4.34 -6.07
CA SER A 32 10.96 -4.61 -6.69
C SER A 32 10.14 -5.62 -5.89
N LEU A 33 10.80 -6.68 -5.39
CA LEU A 33 10.15 -7.68 -4.54
C LEU A 33 9.65 -7.06 -3.24
N ALA A 34 10.48 -6.22 -2.61
CA ALA A 34 10.09 -5.52 -1.38
C ALA A 34 8.88 -4.63 -1.63
N CYS A 35 8.87 -3.89 -2.73
CA CYS A 35 7.75 -3.03 -3.10
C CYS A 35 6.46 -3.83 -3.29
N GLU A 36 6.54 -4.98 -3.95
CA GLU A 36 5.36 -5.84 -4.16
C GLU A 36 4.79 -6.33 -2.82
N HIS A 37 5.65 -6.82 -1.93
CA HIS A 37 5.20 -7.30 -0.62
C HIS A 37 4.60 -6.18 0.21
N LEU A 38 5.22 -5.00 0.23
CA LEU A 38 4.68 -3.85 0.95
C LEU A 38 3.34 -3.41 0.38
N TRP A 39 3.20 -3.40 -0.95
CA TRP A 39 1.95 -3.06 -1.60
C TRP A 39 0.82 -3.99 -1.12
N ARG A 40 1.08 -5.29 -1.09
CA ARG A 40 0.08 -6.27 -0.64
C ARG A 40 -0.30 -6.05 0.82
N ILE A 41 0.70 -5.82 1.66
CA ILE A 41 0.46 -5.61 3.09
C ILE A 41 -0.33 -4.32 3.31
N TYR A 42 0.04 -3.24 2.66
CA TYR A 42 -0.65 -1.96 2.80
C TYR A 42 -2.09 -2.02 2.30
N THR A 43 -2.34 -2.69 1.18
CA THR A 43 -3.72 -2.84 0.68
C THR A 43 -4.57 -3.68 1.64
N LEU A 44 -4.00 -4.73 2.21
CA LEU A 44 -4.70 -5.55 3.19
C LEU A 44 -5.02 -4.76 4.47
N LEU A 45 -4.05 -3.99 4.97
CA LEU A 45 -4.26 -3.12 6.13
C LEU A 45 -5.35 -2.09 5.86
N ALA A 46 -5.32 -1.48 4.68
CA ALA A 46 -6.32 -0.47 4.30
C ALA A 46 -7.72 -1.06 4.26
N ASP A 47 -7.87 -2.28 3.74
CA ASP A 47 -9.18 -2.96 3.73
C ASP A 47 -9.72 -3.13 5.14
N LYS A 48 -8.88 -3.55 6.08
CA LYS A 48 -9.27 -3.68 7.47
C LYS A 48 -9.63 -2.34 8.10
N MET A 49 -8.87 -1.30 7.77
CA MET A 49 -9.16 0.05 8.26
C MET A 49 -10.52 0.55 7.72
N LEU A 50 -10.83 0.28 6.46
CA LEU A 50 -12.11 0.64 5.88
C LEU A 50 -13.27 -0.11 6.56
N GLU A 51 -13.09 -1.40 6.87
CA GLU A 51 -14.09 -2.18 7.60
C GLU A 51 -14.35 -1.57 8.99
N ASN A 52 -13.31 -1.03 9.62
CA ASN A 52 -13.42 -0.41 10.93
C ASN A 52 -13.80 1.07 10.85
N LYS A 53 -14.10 1.58 9.66
CA LYS A 53 -14.45 2.98 9.42
C LYS A 53 -13.33 3.96 9.72
N GLU A 54 -12.09 3.50 9.64
CA GLU A 54 -10.88 4.34 9.82
C GLU A 54 -10.44 4.89 8.48
N HIS A 55 -11.30 5.72 7.86
CA HIS A 55 -11.11 6.17 6.48
C HIS A 55 -9.83 6.97 6.28
N GLN A 56 -9.50 7.86 7.22
CA GLN A 56 -8.31 8.70 7.09
C GLN A 56 -7.03 7.86 7.12
N GLN A 57 -6.97 6.87 7.99
CA GLN A 57 -5.82 5.98 8.08
C GLN A 57 -5.73 5.09 6.84
N ALA A 58 -6.87 4.62 6.33
CA ALA A 58 -6.91 3.83 5.11
C ALA A 58 -6.36 4.63 3.93
N ILE A 59 -6.74 5.90 3.81
CA ILE A 59 -6.24 6.78 2.75
C ILE A 59 -4.72 6.91 2.82
N LYS A 60 -4.18 7.17 4.01
CA LYS A 60 -2.73 7.29 4.20
C LYS A 60 -2.01 6.00 3.83
N THR A 61 -2.56 4.86 4.24
CA THR A 61 -1.98 3.55 3.95
C THR A 61 -2.01 3.26 2.46
N LEU A 62 -3.10 3.59 1.78
CA LEU A 62 -3.23 3.39 0.33
C LEU A 62 -2.30 4.30 -0.47
N ILE A 63 -2.02 5.51 0.01
CA ILE A 63 -1.03 6.38 -0.61
C ILE A 63 0.35 5.72 -0.56
N LYS A 64 0.69 5.09 0.56
CA LYS A 64 1.94 4.32 0.67
C LYS A 64 1.96 3.14 -0.30
N ALA A 65 0.84 2.42 -0.42
CA ALA A 65 0.72 1.30 -1.36
C ALA A 65 0.93 1.77 -2.80
N LEU A 66 0.33 2.90 -3.16
CA LEU A 66 0.48 3.47 -4.50
C LEU A 66 1.94 3.82 -4.78
N LYS A 67 2.62 4.42 -3.80
CA LYS A 67 4.04 4.76 -3.92
C LYS A 67 4.87 3.51 -4.17
N MET A 68 4.60 2.43 -3.43
CA MET A 68 5.32 1.17 -3.61
C MET A 68 5.09 0.59 -5.00
N ALA A 69 3.86 0.65 -5.51
CA ALA A 69 3.54 0.17 -6.84
C ALA A 69 4.29 0.96 -7.92
N LYS A 70 4.37 2.27 -7.77
CA LYS A 70 5.12 3.13 -8.71
C LYS A 70 6.60 2.83 -8.68
N GLU A 71 7.19 2.68 -7.51
CA GLU A 71 8.61 2.37 -7.38
C GLU A 71 8.94 0.98 -7.93
N GLY A 72 8.03 0.02 -7.74
CA GLY A 72 8.19 -1.32 -8.29
C GLY A 72 7.97 -1.40 -9.80
N GLY A 73 7.41 -0.36 -10.40
CA GLY A 73 7.18 -0.30 -11.83
C GLY A 73 6.05 -1.20 -12.32
N ASP A 74 5.14 -1.59 -11.47
CA ASP A 74 4.02 -2.46 -11.82
C ASP A 74 2.76 -1.63 -12.03
N MET A 75 2.38 -1.46 -13.30
CA MET A 75 1.22 -0.63 -13.66
C MET A 75 -0.10 -1.23 -13.16
N LYS A 76 -0.19 -2.55 -13.09
CA LYS A 76 -1.40 -3.22 -12.59
C LYS A 76 -1.59 -2.95 -11.11
N MET A 77 -0.53 -3.09 -10.31
CA MET A 77 -0.56 -2.80 -8.88
C MET A 77 -0.87 -1.34 -8.63
N GLU A 78 -0.28 -0.44 -9.43
CA GLU A 78 -0.56 0.99 -9.34
C GLU A 78 -2.04 1.29 -9.61
N GLY A 79 -2.62 0.69 -10.63
CA GLY A 79 -4.04 0.84 -10.95
C GLY A 79 -4.94 0.34 -9.84
N GLU A 80 -4.63 -0.82 -9.27
CA GLU A 80 -5.42 -1.37 -8.16
C GLU A 80 -5.35 -0.49 -6.92
N ALA A 81 -4.15 0.01 -6.58
CA ALA A 81 -3.99 0.90 -5.43
C ALA A 81 -4.74 2.22 -5.65
N ALA A 82 -4.68 2.77 -6.86
CA ALA A 82 -5.42 3.99 -7.19
C ALA A 82 -6.93 3.79 -7.08
N TYR A 83 -7.42 2.63 -7.53
CA TYR A 83 -8.84 2.29 -7.42
C TYR A 83 -9.28 2.22 -5.96
N CYS A 84 -8.52 1.51 -5.12
CA CYS A 84 -8.82 1.41 -3.70
C CYS A 84 -8.78 2.78 -3.02
N LEU A 85 -7.83 3.62 -3.41
CA LEU A 85 -7.71 4.98 -2.88
C LEU A 85 -8.94 5.82 -3.25
N SER A 86 -9.44 5.70 -4.48
CA SER A 86 -10.68 6.37 -4.91
C SER A 86 -11.86 5.94 -4.04
N LEU A 87 -11.99 4.65 -3.78
CA LEU A 87 -13.06 4.13 -2.91
C LEU A 87 -12.96 4.70 -1.50
N ALA A 88 -11.74 4.77 -0.96
CA ALA A 88 -11.52 5.30 0.38
C ALA A 88 -11.92 6.78 0.46
N TYR A 89 -11.59 7.58 -0.56
CA TYR A 89 -12.00 8.98 -0.63
C TYR A 89 -13.51 9.11 -0.72
N ASN A 90 -14.17 8.26 -1.50
CA ASN A 90 -15.62 8.28 -1.61
C ASN A 90 -16.29 7.98 -0.27
N PHE A 91 -15.81 6.98 0.45
CA PHE A 91 -16.35 6.65 1.77
C PHE A 91 -16.14 7.78 2.77
N ALA A 92 -14.96 8.40 2.75
CA ALA A 92 -14.68 9.54 3.62
C ALA A 92 -15.57 10.73 3.28
N GLY A 93 -15.79 10.99 2.00
CA GLY A 93 -16.67 12.06 1.52
C GLY A 93 -18.11 11.83 1.91
N GLU A 94 -18.60 10.62 1.76
CA GLU A 94 -19.98 10.27 2.15
C GLU A 94 -20.19 10.48 3.65
N GLN A 95 -19.20 10.09 4.47
CA GLN A 95 -19.30 10.25 5.90
C GLN A 95 -19.31 11.73 6.29
N GLN A 96 -18.48 12.55 5.64
CA GLN A 96 -18.46 14.00 5.88
C GLN A 96 -19.78 14.64 5.47
N THR A 97 -20.35 14.21 4.34
CA THR A 97 -21.63 14.72 3.88
C THR A 97 -22.73 14.38 4.86
N ALA A 98 -22.74 13.15 5.39
CA ALA A 98 -23.71 12.74 6.39
C ALA A 98 -23.61 13.57 7.68
N LEU A 99 -22.39 13.95 8.07
CA LEU A 99 -22.15 14.78 9.26
C LEU A 99 -22.55 16.24 9.02
N SER A 100 -22.50 16.69 7.78
CA SER A 100 -22.85 18.08 7.42
C SER A 100 -24.35 18.34 7.42
N VAL A 101 -25.13 17.30 7.35
CA VAL A 101 -26.59 17.37 7.33
C VAL A 101 -27.12 17.19 8.75
#